data_230a50527835d8d35d40125ceab619f1
#
_entry.id   230a50527835d8d35d40125ceab619f1
#
_cell.length_a   1.000
_cell.length_b   1.000
_cell.length_c   1.000
_cell.angle_alpha   90.00
_cell.angle_beta   90.00
_cell.angle_gamma   90.00
#
_symmetry.space_group_name_H-M   'P 1'
#
loop_
_entity.id
_entity.type
_entity.pdbx_description
1 polymer ?
#
loop_
_entity_poly.entity_id
_entity_poly.type
_entity_poly.pdbx_seq_one_letter_code
_entity_poly.pdbx_strand_id
1 'polypeptide(L)'
;MAKAVRMADIAQRLGISTVSVSKGLAGKEGVSAEMRAKILAVAEEMGYQPPARAHTQPGGESIGILVADRFFNENAFYSNLYRAVLKCAAEQDISVLMEIVLPQAEKSCNMPSFLVNRKVDGLIFMGEISRRYLATAVQTGVPFMLLDFYDDAIAADCVLSDNTSGSYMMTEHLISTGRRNIGFVGSVLSTSSIMDRYLGYVKALLRAGLPIRDDWRLEDRDDRGLFIPFTLPHEMPEAFVCNCDEVAYNLVETLKRNGYRVPQDVAVTDSMGRMHGDAQFAG
;
A
#
# COMPACT_ATOMS: atom_id res chain seq x y z
N MET A 1 34.13 -16.43 17.43
CA MET A 1 32.80 -15.76 17.40
C MET A 1 32.71 -14.82 18.58
N ALA A 2 32.49 -13.53 18.40
CA ALA A 2 32.32 -12.58 19.48
C ALA A 2 31.04 -12.92 20.27
N LYS A 3 31.12 -12.96 21.59
CA LYS A 3 30.01 -13.27 22.49
C LYS A 3 28.99 -12.12 22.42
N ALA A 4 27.74 -12.40 22.10
CA ALA A 4 26.68 -11.39 22.05
C ALA A 4 26.55 -10.70 23.42
N VAL A 5 26.53 -9.36 23.43
CA VAL A 5 26.37 -8.54 24.64
C VAL A 5 24.96 -8.76 25.22
N ARG A 6 24.87 -8.91 26.52
CA ARG A 6 23.61 -9.16 27.27
C ARG A 6 23.28 -7.97 28.19
N MET A 7 22.01 -7.81 28.57
CA MET A 7 21.60 -6.81 29.59
C MET A 7 22.39 -6.94 30.90
N ALA A 8 22.83 -8.14 31.25
CA ALA A 8 23.69 -8.39 32.42
C ALA A 8 25.05 -7.69 32.30
N ASP A 9 25.61 -7.62 31.10
CA ASP A 9 26.91 -6.98 30.87
C ASP A 9 26.77 -5.45 30.99
N ILE A 10 25.67 -4.86 30.55
CA ILE A 10 25.34 -3.44 30.76
C ILE A 10 25.12 -3.15 32.26
N ALA A 11 24.35 -4.03 32.92
CA ALA A 11 24.09 -3.91 34.36
C ALA A 11 25.38 -3.94 35.19
N GLN A 12 26.30 -4.85 34.84
CA GLN A 12 27.62 -4.95 35.49
C GLN A 12 28.46 -3.68 35.26
N ARG A 13 28.47 -3.14 34.06
CA ARG A 13 29.24 -1.94 33.70
C ARG A 13 28.72 -0.68 34.39
N LEU A 14 27.40 -0.59 34.63
CA LEU A 14 26.77 0.55 35.29
C LEU A 14 26.60 0.37 36.81
N GLY A 15 26.90 -0.81 37.36
CA GLY A 15 26.71 -1.09 38.79
C GLY A 15 25.24 -1.09 39.23
N ILE A 16 24.31 -1.48 38.34
CA ILE A 16 22.87 -1.46 38.61
C ILE A 16 22.25 -2.85 38.34
N SER A 17 21.00 -3.03 38.75
CA SER A 17 20.31 -4.31 38.48
C SER A 17 19.94 -4.47 36.98
N THR A 18 19.87 -5.73 36.50
CA THR A 18 19.36 -6.05 35.16
C THR A 18 17.92 -5.59 34.96
N VAL A 19 17.13 -5.53 36.03
CA VAL A 19 15.78 -4.98 36.05
C VAL A 19 15.78 -3.48 35.74
N SER A 20 16.72 -2.74 36.33
CA SER A 20 16.90 -1.30 36.06
C SER A 20 17.34 -1.05 34.62
N VAL A 21 18.24 -1.87 34.05
CA VAL A 21 18.64 -1.81 32.65
C VAL A 21 17.43 -2.09 31.76
N SER A 22 16.68 -3.13 32.04
CA SER A 22 15.46 -3.48 31.26
C SER A 22 14.42 -2.35 31.26
N LYS A 23 14.18 -1.73 32.43
CA LYS A 23 13.27 -0.59 32.56
C LYS A 23 13.78 0.64 31.80
N GLY A 24 15.10 0.92 31.89
CA GLY A 24 15.73 2.04 31.20
C GLY A 24 15.66 1.91 29.67
N LEU A 25 16.01 0.75 29.15
CA LEU A 25 15.90 0.44 27.71
C LEU A 25 14.45 0.46 27.19
N ALA A 26 13.48 0.01 28.01
CA ALA A 26 12.07 -0.03 27.68
C ALA A 26 11.31 1.28 27.94
N GLY A 27 11.97 2.34 28.41
CA GLY A 27 11.30 3.62 28.69
C GLY A 27 10.32 3.61 29.87
N LYS A 28 10.31 2.55 30.71
CA LYS A 28 9.36 2.39 31.82
C LYS A 28 9.71 3.25 33.04
N GLU A 29 8.72 3.51 33.87
CA GLU A 29 8.90 4.22 35.15
C GLU A 29 9.77 3.43 36.12
N GLY A 30 10.43 4.18 37.07
CA GLY A 30 11.32 3.62 38.09
C GLY A 30 12.80 3.69 37.73
N VAL A 31 13.17 4.44 36.68
CA VAL A 31 14.54 4.81 36.32
C VAL A 31 14.56 6.31 36.03
N SER A 32 15.46 7.07 36.65
CA SER A 32 15.60 8.52 36.43
C SER A 32 15.99 8.81 34.96
N ALA A 33 15.67 10.01 34.46
CA ALA A 33 16.03 10.44 33.11
C ALA A 33 17.53 10.39 32.85
N GLU A 34 18.33 10.79 33.85
CA GLU A 34 19.81 10.75 33.80
C GLU A 34 20.33 9.30 33.69
N MET A 35 19.81 8.40 34.53
CA MET A 35 20.22 7.00 34.50
C MET A 35 19.75 6.32 33.19
N ARG A 36 18.60 6.68 32.67
CA ARG A 36 18.13 6.19 31.35
C ARG A 36 19.09 6.60 30.24
N ALA A 37 19.53 7.85 30.21
CA ALA A 37 20.49 8.32 29.22
C ALA A 37 21.83 7.54 29.32
N LYS A 38 22.32 7.27 30.55
CA LYS A 38 23.53 6.45 30.77
C LYS A 38 23.33 5.00 30.25
N ILE A 39 22.18 4.39 30.52
CA ILE A 39 21.89 3.03 30.06
C ILE A 39 21.88 2.96 28.51
N LEU A 40 21.24 3.92 27.83
CA LEU A 40 21.20 3.98 26.37
C LEU A 40 22.60 4.17 25.77
N ALA A 41 23.38 5.09 26.30
CA ALA A 41 24.75 5.35 25.83
C ALA A 41 25.67 4.13 25.98
N VAL A 42 25.62 3.44 27.13
CA VAL A 42 26.40 2.21 27.34
C VAL A 42 25.92 1.05 26.47
N ALA A 43 24.62 0.93 26.26
CA ALA A 43 24.07 -0.08 25.37
C ALA A 43 24.56 0.10 23.93
N GLU A 44 24.57 1.33 23.41
CA GLU A 44 25.08 1.70 22.10
C GLU A 44 26.60 1.46 21.99
N GLU A 45 27.39 1.92 22.99
CA GLU A 45 28.86 1.72 23.03
C GLU A 45 29.26 0.24 23.03
N MET A 46 28.49 -0.60 23.73
CA MET A 46 28.73 -2.04 23.80
C MET A 46 28.19 -2.81 22.58
N GLY A 47 27.48 -2.15 21.67
CA GLY A 47 26.84 -2.81 20.54
C GLY A 47 25.72 -3.78 20.99
N TYR A 48 25.05 -3.47 22.11
CA TYR A 48 23.93 -4.27 22.59
C TYR A 48 22.77 -4.21 21.61
N GLN A 49 22.46 -5.34 21.01
CA GLN A 49 21.21 -5.52 20.28
C GLN A 49 20.23 -6.24 21.22
N PRO A 50 19.05 -5.64 21.49
CA PRO A 50 18.01 -6.37 22.20
C PRO A 50 17.82 -7.71 21.51
N PRO A 51 17.82 -8.84 22.24
CA PRO A 51 17.51 -10.11 21.61
C PRO A 51 16.14 -9.94 20.92
N ALA A 52 16.05 -10.33 19.64
CA ALA A 52 14.76 -10.52 19.04
C ALA A 52 13.95 -11.33 20.06
N ARG A 53 12.87 -10.77 20.59
CA ARG A 53 12.06 -11.49 21.58
C ARG A 53 11.64 -12.78 20.88
N ALA A 54 12.22 -13.89 21.31
CA ALA A 54 11.53 -15.16 21.14
C ALA A 54 10.20 -14.94 21.87
N HIS A 55 9.11 -14.83 21.13
CA HIS A 55 7.77 -14.70 21.66
C HIS A 55 7.44 -16.00 22.42
N THR A 56 7.83 -16.03 23.71
CA THR A 56 7.35 -16.99 24.69
C THR A 56 6.17 -16.37 25.45
N GLN A 57 5.24 -15.75 24.71
CA GLN A 57 3.91 -15.56 25.26
C GLN A 57 3.02 -16.71 24.78
N PRO A 58 2.14 -17.25 25.62
CA PRO A 58 1.11 -18.19 25.20
C PRO A 58 0.03 -17.45 24.41
N GLY A 59 0.27 -17.30 23.13
CA GLY A 59 -0.58 -16.64 22.14
C GLY A 59 0.24 -16.55 20.88
N GLY A 60 -0.14 -17.26 19.82
CA GLY A 60 0.54 -17.46 18.56
C GLY A 60 1.19 -16.21 17.93
N GLU A 61 1.74 -16.35 16.75
CA GLU A 61 2.31 -15.26 15.94
C GLU A 61 1.28 -14.15 15.72
N SER A 62 1.76 -12.91 15.63
CA SER A 62 0.87 -11.74 15.46
C SER A 62 1.40 -10.81 14.38
N ILE A 63 0.49 -10.35 13.50
CA ILE A 63 0.80 -9.37 12.47
C ILE A 63 0.00 -8.08 12.65
N GLY A 64 0.63 -6.95 12.31
CA GLY A 64 -0.02 -5.66 12.19
C GLY A 64 -0.38 -5.37 10.74
N ILE A 65 -1.55 -4.82 10.48
CA ILE A 65 -1.93 -4.28 9.17
C ILE A 65 -2.08 -2.77 9.30
N LEU A 66 -1.39 -2.04 8.45
CA LEU A 66 -1.50 -0.59 8.34
C LEU A 66 -2.03 -0.23 6.96
N VAL A 67 -3.11 0.54 6.93
CA VAL A 67 -3.73 1.03 5.70
C VAL A 67 -3.99 2.51 5.81
N ALA A 68 -3.63 3.30 4.79
CA ALA A 68 -3.95 4.72 4.80
C ALA A 68 -5.46 4.93 4.64
N ASP A 69 -6.01 5.90 5.40
CA ASP A 69 -7.44 6.22 5.47
C ASP A 69 -8.11 6.35 4.09
N ARG A 70 -7.43 6.98 3.13
CA ARG A 70 -7.89 7.15 1.74
C ARG A 70 -8.19 5.86 0.99
N PHE A 71 -7.63 4.71 1.42
CA PHE A 71 -7.86 3.42 0.77
C PHE A 71 -8.91 2.57 1.49
N PHE A 72 -9.28 2.91 2.72
CA PHE A 72 -10.19 2.08 3.51
C PHE A 72 -11.65 2.56 3.45
N ASN A 73 -11.89 3.86 3.33
CA ASN A 73 -13.22 4.44 3.51
C ASN A 73 -14.16 4.28 2.30
N GLU A 74 -13.65 4.14 1.08
CA GLU A 74 -14.49 4.21 -0.14
C GLU A 74 -14.28 3.02 -1.10
N ASN A 75 -13.40 2.07 -0.78
CA ASN A 75 -12.99 1.06 -1.75
C ASN A 75 -13.26 -0.37 -1.28
N ALA A 76 -14.20 -1.06 -1.93
CA ALA A 76 -14.48 -2.48 -1.71
C ALA A 76 -13.27 -3.39 -1.93
N PHE A 77 -12.32 -2.98 -2.80
CA PHE A 77 -11.10 -3.74 -3.09
C PHE A 77 -10.25 -3.96 -1.84
N TYR A 78 -9.90 -2.89 -1.11
CA TYR A 78 -9.09 -3.03 0.11
C TYR A 78 -9.83 -3.74 1.25
N SER A 79 -11.15 -3.60 1.35
CA SER A 79 -11.96 -4.36 2.29
C SER A 79 -11.95 -5.86 1.98
N ASN A 80 -11.98 -6.24 0.70
CA ASN A 80 -11.88 -7.64 0.27
C ASN A 80 -10.47 -8.19 0.48
N LEU A 81 -9.44 -7.39 0.19
CA LEU A 81 -8.05 -7.76 0.42
C LEU A 81 -7.79 -8.01 1.90
N TYR A 82 -8.28 -7.12 2.77
CA TYR A 82 -8.21 -7.30 4.23
C TYR A 82 -8.88 -8.59 4.69
N ARG A 83 -10.10 -8.88 4.19
CA ARG A 83 -10.80 -10.15 4.50
C ARG A 83 -9.98 -11.37 4.08
N ALA A 84 -9.32 -11.31 2.91
CA ALA A 84 -8.47 -12.41 2.45
C ALA A 84 -7.28 -12.62 3.38
N VAL A 85 -6.61 -11.54 3.82
CA VAL A 85 -5.51 -11.62 4.79
C VAL A 85 -6.00 -12.19 6.13
N LEU A 86 -7.15 -11.73 6.65
CA LEU A 86 -7.72 -12.26 7.88
C LEU A 86 -8.02 -13.76 7.78
N LYS A 87 -8.57 -14.21 6.65
CA LYS A 87 -8.85 -15.63 6.43
C LYS A 87 -7.56 -16.47 6.46
N CYS A 88 -6.54 -16.04 5.71
CA CYS A 88 -5.25 -16.74 5.71
C CYS A 88 -4.58 -16.74 7.09
N ALA A 89 -4.64 -15.65 7.83
CA ALA A 89 -4.10 -15.55 9.19
C ALA A 89 -4.81 -16.52 10.15
N ALA A 90 -6.16 -16.58 10.10
CA ALA A 90 -6.94 -17.48 10.92
C ALA A 90 -6.65 -18.97 10.64
N GLU A 91 -6.37 -19.33 9.37
CA GLU A 91 -6.00 -20.70 8.99
C GLU A 91 -4.63 -21.12 9.57
N GLN A 92 -3.82 -20.17 10.02
CA GLN A 92 -2.47 -20.37 10.57
C GLN A 92 -2.35 -19.98 12.05
N ASP A 93 -3.47 -19.76 12.74
CA ASP A 93 -3.52 -19.31 14.14
C ASP A 93 -2.74 -18.00 14.39
N ILE A 94 -2.65 -17.12 13.37
CA ILE A 94 -2.00 -15.82 13.46
C ILE A 94 -3.01 -14.76 13.92
N SER A 95 -2.68 -14.03 14.98
CA SER A 95 -3.46 -12.87 15.43
C SER A 95 -3.22 -11.66 14.57
N VAL A 96 -4.27 -10.90 14.23
CA VAL A 96 -4.17 -9.71 13.39
C VAL A 96 -4.59 -8.47 14.16
N LEU A 97 -3.74 -7.45 14.18
CA LEU A 97 -4.04 -6.10 14.65
C LEU A 97 -4.07 -5.16 13.44
N MET A 98 -5.13 -4.37 13.31
CA MET A 98 -5.25 -3.41 12.21
C MET A 98 -5.36 -2.00 12.73
N GLU A 99 -4.73 -1.06 12.03
CA GLU A 99 -4.90 0.38 12.27
C GLU A 99 -5.02 1.14 10.95
N ILE A 100 -6.00 2.02 10.88
CA ILE A 100 -6.16 2.97 9.78
C ILE A 100 -5.25 4.16 10.08
N VAL A 101 -4.30 4.43 9.19
CA VAL A 101 -3.38 5.54 9.31
C VAL A 101 -4.06 6.80 8.79
N LEU A 102 -4.49 7.64 9.71
CA LEU A 102 -5.11 8.92 9.38
C LEU A 102 -4.09 9.88 8.73
N PRO A 103 -4.52 10.82 7.86
CA PRO A 103 -3.62 11.73 7.16
C PRO A 103 -2.66 12.51 8.07
N GLN A 104 -3.14 12.91 9.26
CA GLN A 104 -2.31 13.61 10.24
C GLN A 104 -1.24 12.69 10.85
N ALA A 105 -1.57 11.43 11.14
CA ALA A 105 -0.63 10.44 11.66
C ALA A 105 0.43 10.10 10.61
N GLU A 106 0.03 9.94 9.34
CA GLU A 106 0.95 9.72 8.22
C GLU A 106 1.92 10.89 8.06
N LYS A 107 1.42 12.13 8.06
CA LYS A 107 2.22 13.36 7.92
C LYS A 107 3.21 13.56 9.07
N SER A 108 2.81 13.25 10.30
CA SER A 108 3.67 13.39 11.50
C SER A 108 4.50 12.15 11.80
N CYS A 109 4.37 11.08 11.00
CA CYS A 109 5.02 9.80 11.20
C CYS A 109 4.73 9.18 12.59
N ASN A 110 3.52 9.36 13.09
CA ASN A 110 3.10 8.75 14.35
C ASN A 110 2.82 7.27 14.13
N MET A 111 3.69 6.42 14.68
CA MET A 111 3.56 4.96 14.58
C MET A 111 2.53 4.43 15.57
N PRO A 112 1.77 3.38 15.18
CA PRO A 112 0.82 2.71 16.05
C PRO A 112 1.42 2.21 17.35
N SER A 113 0.64 2.24 18.42
CA SER A 113 1.09 1.79 19.74
C SER A 113 1.52 0.32 19.77
N PHE A 114 0.88 -0.54 18.97
CA PHE A 114 1.26 -1.95 18.88
C PHE A 114 2.63 -2.13 18.21
N LEU A 115 3.01 -1.25 17.28
CA LEU A 115 4.32 -1.25 16.64
C LEU A 115 5.39 -0.71 17.59
N VAL A 116 5.16 0.46 18.20
CA VAL A 116 6.07 1.08 19.17
C VAL A 116 6.34 0.15 20.37
N ASN A 117 5.32 -0.55 20.84
CA ASN A 117 5.41 -1.50 21.97
C ASN A 117 5.80 -2.92 21.53
N ARG A 118 6.13 -3.14 20.25
CA ARG A 118 6.51 -4.44 19.69
C ARG A 118 5.53 -5.55 20.05
N LYS A 119 4.24 -5.31 19.81
CA LYS A 119 3.16 -6.29 20.04
C LYS A 119 2.86 -7.16 18.84
N VAL A 120 3.54 -6.92 17.73
CA VAL A 120 3.42 -7.69 16.49
C VAL A 120 4.78 -8.19 16.04
N ASP A 121 4.79 -9.34 15.39
CA ASP A 121 5.98 -10.03 14.88
C ASP A 121 6.34 -9.57 13.47
N GLY A 122 5.36 -9.10 12.71
CA GLY A 122 5.50 -8.59 11.37
C GLY A 122 4.43 -7.55 11.04
N LEU A 123 4.63 -6.83 9.93
CA LEU A 123 3.71 -5.81 9.45
C LEU A 123 3.36 -6.05 7.98
N ILE A 124 2.14 -5.70 7.61
CA ILE A 124 1.68 -5.54 6.23
C ILE A 124 1.24 -4.08 6.06
N PHE A 125 1.90 -3.35 5.15
CA PHE A 125 1.37 -2.09 4.65
C PHE A 125 0.48 -2.39 3.47
N MET A 126 -0.80 -2.06 3.58
CA MET A 126 -1.81 -2.35 2.56
C MET A 126 -2.21 -1.06 1.83
N GLY A 127 -1.88 -0.98 0.55
CA GLY A 127 -2.02 0.24 -0.25
C GLY A 127 -0.95 1.27 0.05
N GLU A 128 -0.75 2.19 -0.90
CA GLU A 128 0.37 3.12 -0.87
C GLU A 128 0.32 4.07 0.32
N ILE A 129 1.44 4.16 1.02
CA ILE A 129 1.68 5.08 2.14
C ILE A 129 2.96 5.86 1.89
N SER A 130 3.08 7.06 2.48
CA SER A 130 4.22 7.92 2.20
C SER A 130 5.55 7.26 2.56
N ARG A 131 6.55 7.43 1.69
CA ARG A 131 7.92 6.94 1.89
C ARG A 131 8.49 7.33 3.26
N ARG A 132 8.18 8.55 3.72
CA ARG A 132 8.63 9.04 5.02
C ARG A 132 8.06 8.20 6.17
N TYR A 133 6.79 7.79 6.08
CA TYR A 133 6.16 6.91 7.06
C TYR A 133 6.79 5.52 7.05
N LEU A 134 7.01 4.94 5.85
CA LEU A 134 7.72 3.66 5.69
C LEU A 134 9.13 3.71 6.28
N ALA A 135 9.90 4.77 5.98
CA ALA A 135 11.25 4.94 6.51
C ALA A 135 11.28 5.00 8.05
N THR A 136 10.21 5.55 8.67
CA THR A 136 10.08 5.54 10.14
C THR A 136 9.74 4.14 10.66
N ALA A 137 8.90 3.38 9.94
CA ALA A 137 8.58 2.00 10.30
C ALA A 137 9.82 1.08 10.22
N VAL A 138 10.70 1.26 9.23
CA VAL A 138 11.99 0.54 9.14
C VAL A 138 12.81 0.66 10.42
N GLN A 139 12.81 1.84 11.05
CA GLN A 139 13.58 2.09 12.27
C GLN A 139 13.07 1.30 13.48
N THR A 140 11.85 0.78 13.44
CA THR A 140 11.30 -0.06 14.53
C THR A 140 11.95 -1.43 14.60
N GLY A 141 12.57 -1.88 13.49
CA GLY A 141 13.18 -3.21 13.35
C GLY A 141 12.17 -4.35 13.31
N VAL A 142 10.87 -4.08 13.17
CA VAL A 142 9.85 -5.11 12.90
C VAL A 142 9.86 -5.41 11.41
N PRO A 143 9.98 -6.68 10.99
CA PRO A 143 9.94 -7.03 9.57
C PRO A 143 8.59 -6.64 8.98
N PHE A 144 8.59 -6.19 7.72
CA PHE A 144 7.36 -5.82 7.04
C PHE A 144 7.38 -6.16 5.55
N MET A 145 6.19 -6.20 4.96
CA MET A 145 5.98 -6.32 3.53
C MET A 145 4.99 -5.27 3.03
N LEU A 146 5.03 -5.01 1.74
CA LEU A 146 4.13 -4.11 1.03
C LEU A 146 3.09 -4.93 0.26
N LEU A 147 1.82 -4.55 0.37
CA LEU A 147 0.71 -5.22 -0.30
C LEU A 147 -0.02 -4.24 -1.21
N ASP A 148 -0.07 -4.55 -2.51
CA ASP A 148 -0.67 -3.76 -3.59
C ASP A 148 0.09 -2.46 -3.93
N PHE A 149 1.32 -2.30 -3.48
CA PHE A 149 2.22 -1.22 -3.89
C PHE A 149 3.68 -1.58 -3.64
N TYR A 150 4.58 -0.79 -4.20
CA TYR A 150 6.02 -0.86 -3.94
C TYR A 150 6.62 0.55 -3.81
N ASP A 151 7.82 0.64 -3.25
CA ASP A 151 8.61 1.87 -3.18
C ASP A 151 10.06 1.55 -3.56
N ASP A 152 10.58 2.19 -4.62
CA ASP A 152 11.91 1.92 -5.17
C ASP A 152 13.07 2.24 -4.22
N ALA A 153 12.84 3.06 -3.20
CA ALA A 153 13.86 3.46 -2.24
C ALA A 153 13.81 2.64 -0.93
N ILE A 154 12.79 1.80 -0.74
CA ILE A 154 12.60 0.99 0.46
C ILE A 154 12.78 -0.49 0.10
N ALA A 155 13.83 -1.11 0.63
CA ALA A 155 14.06 -2.54 0.46
C ALA A 155 13.04 -3.33 1.31
N ALA A 156 11.99 -3.81 0.68
CA ALA A 156 10.94 -4.62 1.29
C ALA A 156 10.40 -5.64 0.29
N ASP A 157 9.96 -6.78 0.80
CA ASP A 157 9.17 -7.71 -0.01
C ASP A 157 7.82 -7.09 -0.35
N CYS A 158 7.31 -7.35 -1.55
CA CYS A 158 6.01 -6.87 -1.97
C CYS A 158 5.19 -7.95 -2.67
N VAL A 159 3.87 -7.87 -2.50
CA VAL A 159 2.89 -8.66 -3.26
C VAL A 159 2.06 -7.70 -4.08
N LEU A 160 2.09 -7.86 -5.39
CA LEU A 160 1.50 -6.96 -6.37
C LEU A 160 0.58 -7.71 -7.33
N SER A 161 -0.43 -7.02 -7.85
CA SER A 161 -1.10 -7.44 -9.09
C SER A 161 -0.18 -7.16 -10.29
N ASP A 162 -0.24 -7.97 -11.33
CA ASP A 162 0.47 -7.67 -12.59
C ASP A 162 -0.29 -6.59 -13.38
N ASN A 163 -0.21 -5.36 -12.85
CA ASN A 163 -0.93 -4.20 -13.35
C ASN A 163 -0.55 -3.86 -14.80
N THR A 164 0.73 -3.98 -15.12
CA THR A 164 1.25 -3.69 -16.47
C THR A 164 0.71 -4.67 -17.49
N SER A 165 0.78 -5.97 -17.22
CA SER A 165 0.28 -7.00 -18.16
C SER A 165 -1.24 -6.95 -18.28
N GLY A 166 -1.97 -6.75 -17.18
CA GLY A 166 -3.43 -6.63 -17.22
C GLY A 166 -3.90 -5.49 -18.11
N SER A 167 -3.37 -4.29 -17.91
CA SER A 167 -3.72 -3.11 -18.71
C SER A 167 -3.26 -3.25 -20.18
N TYR A 168 -2.07 -3.83 -20.39
CA TYR A 168 -1.59 -4.15 -21.74
C TYR A 168 -2.57 -5.06 -22.50
N MET A 169 -2.99 -6.16 -21.90
CA MET A 169 -3.91 -7.14 -22.52
C MET A 169 -5.27 -6.50 -22.84
N MET A 170 -5.82 -5.69 -21.96
CA MET A 170 -7.09 -5.01 -22.20
C MET A 170 -7.00 -3.96 -23.29
N THR A 171 -5.89 -3.24 -23.36
CA THR A 171 -5.64 -2.29 -24.47
C THR A 171 -5.47 -3.03 -25.79
N GLU A 172 -4.73 -4.15 -25.83
CA GLU A 172 -4.63 -5.01 -27.03
C GLU A 172 -5.99 -5.56 -27.47
N HIS A 173 -6.84 -5.94 -26.51
CA HIS A 173 -8.19 -6.37 -26.83
C HIS A 173 -8.98 -5.27 -27.55
N LEU A 174 -8.96 -4.04 -27.05
CA LEU A 174 -9.60 -2.90 -27.75
C LEU A 174 -9.03 -2.70 -29.17
N ILE A 175 -7.72 -2.77 -29.31
CA ILE A 175 -7.04 -2.66 -30.61
C ILE A 175 -7.47 -3.78 -31.56
N SER A 176 -7.57 -5.02 -31.07
CA SER A 176 -7.98 -6.20 -31.86
C SER A 176 -9.42 -6.11 -32.37
N THR A 177 -10.29 -5.37 -31.63
CA THR A 177 -11.68 -5.09 -32.06
C THR A 177 -11.79 -3.91 -33.03
N GLY A 178 -10.65 -3.38 -33.50
CA GLY A 178 -10.59 -2.35 -34.56
C GLY A 178 -10.45 -0.92 -34.06
N ARG A 179 -10.45 -0.68 -32.75
CA ARG A 179 -10.31 0.67 -32.17
C ARG A 179 -8.88 1.18 -32.30
N ARG A 180 -8.73 2.44 -32.68
CA ARG A 180 -7.43 3.09 -32.91
C ARG A 180 -7.21 4.29 -32.01
N ASN A 181 -8.26 4.97 -31.62
CA ASN A 181 -8.26 6.15 -30.76
C ASN A 181 -8.68 5.70 -29.37
N ILE A 182 -7.69 5.45 -28.50
CA ILE A 182 -7.93 4.87 -27.17
C ILE A 182 -7.35 5.82 -26.12
N GLY A 183 -8.16 6.19 -25.13
CA GLY A 183 -7.78 6.99 -23.99
C GLY A 183 -7.51 6.15 -22.74
N PHE A 184 -6.94 6.79 -21.71
CA PHE A 184 -6.73 6.20 -20.40
C PHE A 184 -7.39 7.05 -19.31
N VAL A 185 -7.97 6.38 -18.31
CA VAL A 185 -8.56 7.05 -17.15
C VAL A 185 -7.87 6.60 -15.88
N GLY A 186 -7.15 7.53 -15.27
CA GLY A 186 -6.39 7.30 -14.05
C GLY A 186 -5.39 8.40 -13.77
N SER A 187 -5.36 8.86 -12.52
CA SER A 187 -4.38 9.84 -12.02
C SER A 187 -3.03 9.14 -11.81
N VAL A 188 -2.21 9.16 -12.87
CA VAL A 188 -1.02 8.32 -13.05
C VAL A 188 0.00 8.43 -11.92
N LEU A 189 0.09 9.59 -11.28
CA LEU A 189 1.03 9.84 -10.18
C LEU A 189 0.45 9.58 -8.79
N SER A 190 -0.81 9.12 -8.70
CA SER A 190 -1.45 8.91 -7.41
C SER A 190 -1.00 7.63 -6.70
N THR A 191 -0.72 6.56 -7.47
CA THR A 191 -0.19 5.29 -6.91
C THR A 191 0.70 4.57 -7.92
N SER A 192 1.62 3.73 -7.42
CA SER A 192 2.46 2.85 -8.24
C SER A 192 1.62 1.93 -9.13
N SER A 193 0.51 1.41 -8.63
CA SER A 193 -0.38 0.52 -9.39
C SER A 193 -1.09 1.21 -10.56
N ILE A 194 -1.49 2.48 -10.42
CA ILE A 194 -2.07 3.26 -11.53
C ILE A 194 -1.00 3.58 -12.57
N MET A 195 0.21 3.94 -12.13
CA MET A 195 1.36 4.15 -13.02
C MET A 195 1.64 2.90 -13.85
N ASP A 196 1.71 1.73 -13.24
CA ASP A 196 1.98 0.47 -13.93
C ASP A 196 0.90 0.14 -14.96
N ARG A 197 -0.38 0.40 -14.63
CA ARG A 197 -1.50 0.24 -15.58
C ARG A 197 -1.36 1.18 -16.76
N TYR A 198 -1.03 2.44 -16.52
CA TYR A 198 -0.77 3.40 -17.58
C TYR A 198 0.39 2.96 -18.48
N LEU A 199 1.48 2.46 -17.91
CA LEU A 199 2.62 1.94 -18.69
C LEU A 199 2.22 0.71 -19.52
N GLY A 200 1.35 -0.15 -19.03
CA GLY A 200 0.78 -1.25 -19.79
C GLY A 200 -0.02 -0.78 -21.00
N TYR A 201 -0.90 0.21 -20.81
CA TYR A 201 -1.66 0.87 -21.89
C TYR A 201 -0.71 1.50 -22.93
N VAL A 202 0.25 2.30 -22.50
CA VAL A 202 1.25 2.93 -23.40
C VAL A 202 2.01 1.89 -24.20
N LYS A 203 2.45 0.79 -23.57
CA LYS A 203 3.16 -0.30 -24.21
C LYS A 203 2.34 -0.93 -25.35
N ALA A 204 1.04 -1.11 -25.15
CA ALA A 204 0.16 -1.67 -26.20
C ALA A 204 0.02 -0.73 -27.39
N LEU A 205 -0.21 0.57 -27.14
CA LEU A 205 -0.29 1.57 -28.20
C LEU A 205 1.00 1.68 -29.01
N LEU A 206 2.15 1.73 -28.34
CA LEU A 206 3.47 1.80 -28.98
C LEU A 206 3.71 0.58 -29.89
N ARG A 207 3.37 -0.63 -29.43
CA ARG A 207 3.50 -1.86 -30.23
C ARG A 207 2.61 -1.86 -31.45
N ALA A 208 1.42 -1.27 -31.34
CA ALA A 208 0.47 -1.15 -32.44
C ALA A 208 0.73 0.04 -33.38
N GLY A 209 1.72 0.90 -33.09
CA GLY A 209 2.00 2.13 -33.83
C GLY A 209 0.87 3.16 -33.72
N LEU A 210 0.12 3.14 -32.60
CA LEU A 210 -0.98 4.07 -32.36
C LEU A 210 -0.53 5.30 -31.56
N PRO A 211 -1.21 6.45 -31.73
CA PRO A 211 -0.84 7.67 -31.03
C PRO A 211 -1.17 7.60 -29.55
N ILE A 212 -0.30 8.18 -28.72
CA ILE A 212 -0.54 8.47 -27.32
C ILE A 212 -0.90 9.94 -27.23
N ARG A 213 -2.10 10.26 -26.74
CA ARG A 213 -2.60 11.63 -26.69
C ARG A 213 -2.86 12.03 -25.24
N ASP A 214 -2.26 13.11 -24.79
CA ASP A 214 -2.41 13.61 -23.40
C ASP A 214 -3.82 14.11 -23.14
N ASP A 215 -4.52 14.65 -24.13
CA ASP A 215 -5.92 15.11 -24.01
C ASP A 215 -6.93 13.96 -23.87
N TRP A 216 -6.53 12.69 -24.09
CA TRP A 216 -7.30 11.49 -23.81
C TRP A 216 -6.92 10.80 -22.50
N ARG A 217 -6.05 11.42 -21.70
CA ARG A 217 -5.76 10.97 -20.34
C ARG A 217 -6.60 11.77 -19.34
N LEU A 218 -7.56 11.11 -18.70
CA LEU A 218 -8.45 11.72 -17.73
C LEU A 218 -7.97 11.42 -16.33
N GLU A 219 -7.91 12.45 -15.50
CA GLU A 219 -7.67 12.27 -14.05
C GLU A 219 -8.94 11.75 -13.39
N ASP A 220 -8.80 10.84 -12.44
CA ASP A 220 -9.90 10.21 -11.70
C ASP A 220 -9.94 10.60 -10.23
N ARG A 221 -8.86 11.21 -9.72
CA ARG A 221 -8.75 11.61 -8.30
C ARG A 221 -7.91 12.86 -8.10
N ASP A 222 -8.16 13.53 -6.97
CA ASP A 222 -7.42 14.71 -6.53
C ASP A 222 -6.10 14.33 -5.81
N ASP A 223 -5.35 15.36 -5.37
CA ASP A 223 -4.08 15.19 -4.63
C ASP A 223 -4.23 14.46 -3.28
N ARG A 224 -5.45 14.31 -2.78
CA ARG A 224 -5.76 13.55 -1.56
C ARG A 224 -6.12 12.11 -1.86
N GLY A 225 -6.21 11.73 -3.14
CA GLY A 225 -6.63 10.42 -3.62
C GLY A 225 -8.15 10.21 -3.66
N LEU A 226 -8.95 11.27 -3.50
CA LEU A 226 -10.41 11.20 -3.57
C LEU A 226 -10.89 11.30 -5.02
N PHE A 227 -11.89 10.51 -5.40
CA PHE A 227 -12.47 10.55 -6.74
C PHE A 227 -13.03 11.94 -7.10
N ILE A 228 -12.78 12.34 -8.34
CA ILE A 228 -13.27 13.59 -8.92
C ILE A 228 -14.16 13.34 -10.14
N PRO A 229 -15.11 14.25 -10.45
CA PRO A 229 -15.88 14.17 -11.68
C PRO A 229 -14.98 14.24 -12.92
N PHE A 230 -15.29 13.46 -13.95
CA PHE A 230 -14.56 13.48 -15.21
C PHE A 230 -14.92 14.71 -16.05
N THR A 231 -13.89 15.32 -16.63
CA THR A 231 -14.06 16.28 -17.73
C THR A 231 -13.79 15.54 -19.03
N LEU A 232 -14.83 15.31 -19.83
CA LEU A 232 -14.70 14.62 -21.11
C LEU A 232 -13.91 15.47 -22.11
N PRO A 233 -13.04 14.87 -22.95
CA PRO A 233 -12.25 15.58 -23.93
C PRO A 233 -13.16 16.15 -25.04
N HIS A 234 -12.73 17.22 -25.68
CA HIS A 234 -13.50 17.83 -26.79
C HIS A 234 -13.58 16.88 -27.99
N GLU A 235 -12.50 16.21 -28.33
CA GLU A 235 -12.43 15.14 -29.31
C GLU A 235 -12.47 13.79 -28.58
N MET A 236 -13.57 13.07 -28.69
CA MET A 236 -13.76 11.81 -27.99
C MET A 236 -12.98 10.68 -28.63
N PRO A 237 -12.28 9.84 -27.85
CA PRO A 237 -11.70 8.61 -28.36
C PRO A 237 -12.79 7.54 -28.57
N GLU A 238 -12.45 6.48 -29.30
CA GLU A 238 -13.31 5.34 -29.55
C GLU A 238 -13.45 4.40 -28.34
N ALA A 239 -12.50 4.50 -27.41
CA ALA A 239 -12.51 3.69 -26.20
C ALA A 239 -11.67 4.31 -25.09
N PHE A 240 -11.95 3.89 -23.83
CA PHE A 240 -11.11 4.16 -22.68
C PHE A 240 -10.71 2.87 -21.96
N VAL A 241 -9.47 2.84 -21.51
CA VAL A 241 -8.96 1.88 -20.51
C VAL A 241 -8.94 2.59 -19.17
N CYS A 242 -9.71 2.09 -18.21
CA CYS A 242 -9.78 2.64 -16.86
C CYS A 242 -8.84 1.90 -15.91
N ASN A 243 -8.31 2.62 -14.93
CA ASN A 243 -7.38 2.01 -13.97
C ASN A 243 -8.07 0.97 -13.06
N CYS A 244 -9.38 1.08 -12.80
CA CYS A 244 -10.14 0.10 -12.01
C CYS A 244 -11.62 0.09 -12.44
N ASP A 245 -12.36 -0.90 -11.93
CA ASP A 245 -13.78 -1.13 -12.21
C ASP A 245 -14.68 0.02 -11.71
N GLU A 246 -14.41 0.59 -10.54
CA GLU A 246 -15.15 1.73 -10.00
C GLU A 246 -15.03 2.97 -10.91
N VAL A 247 -13.82 3.26 -11.39
CA VAL A 247 -13.57 4.35 -12.35
C VAL A 247 -14.28 4.07 -13.67
N ALA A 248 -14.23 2.82 -14.15
CA ALA A 248 -14.94 2.42 -15.37
C ALA A 248 -16.46 2.60 -15.23
N TYR A 249 -17.03 2.19 -14.09
CA TYR A 249 -18.46 2.39 -13.82
C TYR A 249 -18.83 3.88 -13.83
N ASN A 250 -18.09 4.71 -13.12
CA ASN A 250 -18.33 6.16 -13.03
C ASN A 250 -18.18 6.83 -14.41
N LEU A 251 -17.22 6.39 -15.23
CA LEU A 251 -17.06 6.88 -16.60
C LEU A 251 -18.26 6.50 -17.48
N VAL A 252 -18.70 5.24 -17.41
CA VAL A 252 -19.89 4.77 -18.17
C VAL A 252 -21.13 5.62 -17.85
N GLU A 253 -21.37 5.89 -16.58
CA GLU A 253 -22.48 6.74 -16.16
C GLU A 253 -22.31 8.19 -16.65
N THR A 254 -21.09 8.72 -16.65
CA THR A 254 -20.80 10.06 -17.18
C THR A 254 -21.00 10.10 -18.69
N LEU A 255 -20.53 9.11 -19.44
CA LEU A 255 -20.72 9.00 -20.89
C LEU A 255 -22.22 8.95 -21.25
N LYS A 256 -23.00 8.10 -20.58
CA LYS A 256 -24.46 8.01 -20.78
C LYS A 256 -25.18 9.32 -20.54
N ARG A 257 -24.84 10.05 -19.45
CA ARG A 257 -25.43 11.38 -19.16
C ARG A 257 -25.09 12.42 -20.22
N ASN A 258 -23.99 12.26 -20.94
CA ASN A 258 -23.57 13.12 -22.04
C ASN A 258 -24.05 12.61 -23.43
N GLY A 259 -24.92 11.60 -23.47
CA GLY A 259 -25.57 11.11 -24.69
C GLY A 259 -24.79 10.05 -25.48
N TYR A 260 -23.66 9.54 -24.94
CA TYR A 260 -22.91 8.48 -25.58
C TYR A 260 -23.45 7.09 -25.24
N ARG A 261 -23.56 6.22 -26.23
CA ARG A 261 -23.88 4.81 -26.04
C ARG A 261 -22.60 4.03 -25.75
N VAL A 262 -22.62 3.22 -24.69
CA VAL A 262 -21.51 2.34 -24.32
C VAL A 262 -21.97 0.90 -24.54
N PRO A 263 -21.28 0.09 -25.33
CA PRO A 263 -19.98 0.30 -25.98
C PRO A 263 -20.04 0.85 -27.42
N GLN A 264 -21.21 1.21 -27.97
CA GLN A 264 -21.39 1.46 -29.40
C GLN A 264 -20.67 2.74 -29.88
N ASP A 265 -20.76 3.84 -29.14
CA ASP A 265 -20.10 5.09 -29.49
C ASP A 265 -18.72 5.18 -28.83
N VAL A 266 -18.60 4.76 -27.55
CA VAL A 266 -17.34 4.71 -26.80
C VAL A 266 -17.31 3.43 -26.00
N ALA A 267 -16.30 2.59 -26.21
CA ALA A 267 -16.09 1.40 -25.39
C ALA A 267 -15.35 1.74 -24.10
N VAL A 268 -15.67 1.04 -23.03
CA VAL A 268 -14.98 1.19 -21.74
C VAL A 268 -14.57 -0.17 -21.21
N THR A 269 -13.31 -0.30 -20.80
CA THR A 269 -12.80 -1.48 -20.13
C THR A 269 -12.00 -1.06 -18.90
N ASP A 270 -11.94 -1.93 -17.91
CA ASP A 270 -11.00 -1.76 -16.80
C ASP A 270 -9.74 -2.62 -17.02
N SER A 271 -8.72 -2.35 -16.24
CA SER A 271 -7.45 -3.09 -16.29
C SER A 271 -7.52 -4.49 -15.63
N MET A 272 -8.67 -4.86 -15.05
CA MET A 272 -8.92 -6.17 -14.44
C MET A 272 -9.59 -7.17 -15.39
N GLY A 273 -9.81 -6.78 -16.65
CA GLY A 273 -10.29 -7.65 -17.70
C GLY A 273 -11.81 -7.62 -17.94
N ARG A 274 -12.49 -6.57 -17.54
CA ARG A 274 -13.93 -6.40 -17.75
C ARG A 274 -14.23 -5.38 -18.84
N MET A 275 -15.19 -5.73 -19.71
CA MET A 275 -15.84 -4.77 -20.63
C MET A 275 -17.08 -4.22 -19.94
N HIS A 276 -17.21 -2.91 -19.90
CA HIS A 276 -18.35 -2.22 -19.29
C HIS A 276 -19.33 -1.75 -20.37
N GLY A 277 -20.63 -1.89 -20.10
CA GLY A 277 -21.70 -1.39 -20.99
C GLY A 277 -22.74 -2.41 -21.41
N ASP A 278 -22.47 -3.70 -21.35
CA ASP A 278 -23.49 -4.73 -21.55
C ASP A 278 -24.17 -5.10 -20.24
N ALA A 279 -25.51 -5.06 -20.21
CA ALA A 279 -26.35 -5.33 -19.05
C ALA A 279 -26.30 -6.79 -18.52
N GLN A 280 -25.31 -7.59 -18.93
CA GLN A 280 -25.26 -9.03 -18.64
C GLN A 280 -24.22 -9.47 -17.59
N PHE A 281 -23.52 -8.54 -16.92
CA PHE A 281 -22.60 -8.90 -15.84
C PHE A 281 -23.09 -8.42 -14.46
N ALA A 282 -24.36 -8.69 -14.13
CA ALA A 282 -24.86 -8.71 -12.77
C ALA A 282 -24.98 -10.17 -12.34
N GLY A 283 -23.91 -10.68 -11.66
CA GLY A 283 -23.86 -12.03 -11.15
C GLY A 283 -22.72 -12.17 -10.15
#